data_838693b6ff5682891a96bc22e18d5574
#
_entry.id   838693b6ff5682891a96bc22e18d5574
#
_cell.length_a   1.000
_cell.length_b   1.000
_cell.length_c   1.000
_cell.angle_alpha   90.00
_cell.angle_beta   90.00
_cell.angle_gamma   90.00
#
_symmetry.space_group_name_H-M   'P 1'
#
loop_
_entity.id
_entity.type
_entity.pdbx_description
1 polymer ?
#
loop_
_entity_poly.entity_id
_entity_poly.type
_entity_poly.pdbx_seq_one_letter_code
_entity_poly.pdbx_strand_id
1 'polypeptide(L)'
;MNFRVDIMIIGDSTAGHSILDKLAVSNSDIKLAFISQAFKSTTTHDYVNVKYFKKEVVYVSYRHRLFCCYLKNGDQIYSTHLVIASGLKYEPLMLNNEVIPCVFNNSDDLLKNAKNQPVLVIYNHDTDAKLAVEVAKKYKQVYLCTKEIALTDKVAKKLAKVDNIAVIPNASVSKVILENETLQKIELDNYSTINCSAIYVKTTATPAIDFIPKKIIPRNTLGYLDVSDKCESNLVPKCFAIGSCIPKYTKTMEQQVIKGILSDF
;
A
#
# COMPACT_ATOMS: atom_id res chain seq x y z
N MET A 1 -14.37 13.69 -19.37
CA MET A 1 -14.78 14.99 -18.74
C MET A 1 -13.56 15.73 -18.21
N ASN A 2 -13.65 17.06 -18.09
CA ASN A 2 -12.57 17.89 -17.53
C ASN A 2 -13.04 18.47 -16.20
N PHE A 3 -12.22 18.28 -15.16
CA PHE A 3 -12.48 18.81 -13.82
C PHE A 3 -11.36 19.76 -13.42
N ARG A 4 -11.68 20.81 -12.68
CA ARG A 4 -10.68 21.72 -12.13
C ARG A 4 -10.87 21.82 -10.61
N VAL A 5 -9.76 21.67 -9.91
CA VAL A 5 -9.65 21.75 -8.45
C VAL A 5 -8.41 22.56 -8.07
N ASP A 6 -8.25 22.92 -6.83
CA ASP A 6 -7.07 23.63 -6.35
C ASP A 6 -5.93 22.66 -6.03
N ILE A 7 -6.27 21.56 -5.35
CA ILE A 7 -5.30 20.55 -4.94
C ILE A 7 -5.78 19.17 -5.38
N MET A 8 -4.87 18.39 -5.94
CA MET A 8 -5.09 17.00 -6.32
C MET A 8 -4.21 16.08 -5.47
N ILE A 9 -4.82 15.10 -4.81
CA ILE A 9 -4.14 14.09 -3.99
C ILE A 9 -4.32 12.74 -4.69
N ILE A 10 -3.20 12.07 -5.02
CA ILE A 10 -3.20 10.76 -5.69
C ILE A 10 -2.69 9.70 -4.74
N GLY A 11 -3.55 8.75 -4.38
CA GLY A 11 -3.24 7.58 -3.57
C GLY A 11 -4.00 7.50 -2.26
N ASP A 12 -4.51 6.30 -1.98
CA ASP A 12 -5.34 5.93 -0.83
C ASP A 12 -4.49 5.31 0.30
N SER A 13 -3.32 5.89 0.56
CA SER A 13 -2.46 5.50 1.68
C SER A 13 -2.88 6.20 2.97
N THR A 14 -2.42 5.70 4.12
CA THR A 14 -2.62 6.38 5.42
C THR A 14 -2.13 7.84 5.37
N ALA A 15 -1.02 8.12 4.69
CA ALA A 15 -0.52 9.48 4.51
C ALA A 15 -1.45 10.32 3.62
N GLY A 16 -2.00 9.72 2.54
CA GLY A 16 -2.96 10.39 1.64
C GLY A 16 -4.23 10.80 2.37
N HIS A 17 -4.82 9.91 3.17
CA HIS A 17 -5.98 10.22 4.01
C HIS A 17 -5.67 11.29 5.05
N SER A 18 -4.54 11.18 5.74
CA SER A 18 -4.15 12.16 6.78
C SER A 18 -4.02 13.58 6.23
N ILE A 19 -3.44 13.74 5.02
CA ILE A 19 -3.37 15.06 4.37
C ILE A 19 -4.75 15.51 3.89
N LEU A 20 -5.54 14.63 3.29
CA LEU A 20 -6.89 14.95 2.84
C LEU A 20 -7.73 15.52 3.99
N ASP A 21 -7.80 14.79 5.12
CA ASP A 21 -8.60 15.18 6.29
C ASP A 21 -8.19 16.56 6.81
N LYS A 22 -6.88 16.80 6.92
CA LYS A 22 -6.38 18.08 7.43
C LYS A 22 -6.64 19.24 6.46
N LEU A 23 -6.44 19.05 5.15
CA LEU A 23 -6.69 20.10 4.16
C LEU A 23 -8.18 20.39 4.03
N ALA A 24 -9.03 19.35 4.02
CA ALA A 24 -10.48 19.49 3.88
C ALA A 24 -11.10 20.29 5.04
N VAL A 25 -10.58 20.11 6.26
CA VAL A 25 -11.07 20.80 7.47
C VAL A 25 -10.48 22.20 7.62
N SER A 26 -9.22 22.39 7.17
CA SER A 26 -8.51 23.67 7.39
C SER A 26 -9.10 24.84 6.62
N ASN A 27 -9.63 24.61 5.41
CA ASN A 27 -10.25 25.64 4.60
C ASN A 27 -11.28 25.03 3.64
N SER A 28 -12.56 25.29 3.88
CA SER A 28 -13.67 24.75 3.09
C SER A 28 -13.76 25.32 1.67
N ASP A 29 -13.11 26.43 1.37
CA ASP A 29 -13.15 27.06 0.06
C ASP A 29 -12.16 26.40 -0.93
N ILE A 30 -11.16 25.67 -0.41
CA ILE A 30 -10.20 24.92 -1.22
C ILE A 30 -10.89 23.67 -1.82
N LYS A 31 -10.93 23.58 -3.14
CA LYS A 31 -11.48 22.43 -3.86
C LYS A 31 -10.44 21.33 -3.98
N LEU A 32 -10.75 20.15 -3.46
CA LEU A 32 -9.87 18.99 -3.42
C LEU A 32 -10.35 17.89 -4.37
N ALA A 33 -9.41 17.22 -5.04
CA ALA A 33 -9.65 15.94 -5.70
C ALA A 33 -8.85 14.85 -4.98
N PHE A 34 -9.52 13.78 -4.57
CA PHE A 34 -8.88 12.59 -4.00
C PHE A 34 -9.05 11.42 -4.96
N ILE A 35 -7.93 10.88 -5.45
CA ILE A 35 -7.91 9.94 -6.57
C ILE A 35 -7.26 8.63 -6.14
N SER A 36 -7.98 7.52 -6.29
CA SER A 36 -7.46 6.17 -6.07
C SER A 36 -8.16 5.16 -6.95
N GLN A 37 -7.46 4.10 -7.35
CA GLN A 37 -8.05 2.98 -8.09
C GLN A 37 -9.05 2.20 -7.24
N ALA A 38 -8.77 2.05 -5.95
CA ALA A 38 -9.61 1.37 -4.98
C ALA A 38 -9.51 2.08 -3.63
N PHE A 39 -10.60 2.67 -3.17
CA PHE A 39 -10.65 3.20 -1.80
C PHE A 39 -10.74 2.03 -0.83
N LYS A 40 -9.68 1.84 -0.03
CA LYS A 40 -9.59 0.78 0.98
C LYS A 40 -10.38 1.09 2.25
N SER A 41 -10.65 2.37 2.49
CA SER A 41 -11.32 2.82 3.69
C SER A 41 -12.83 2.92 3.49
N THR A 42 -13.58 2.40 4.45
CA THR A 42 -15.01 2.67 4.64
C THR A 42 -15.27 4.07 5.20
N THR A 43 -14.23 4.80 5.56
CA THR A 43 -14.30 6.16 6.11
C THR A 43 -13.94 7.18 5.03
N THR A 44 -14.74 7.28 3.98
CA THR A 44 -14.80 8.53 3.23
C THR A 44 -15.62 9.49 4.09
N HIS A 45 -14.95 10.43 4.75
CA HIS A 45 -15.67 11.57 5.32
C HIS A 45 -16.29 12.35 4.14
N ASP A 46 -17.58 12.61 4.19
CA ASP A 46 -18.28 13.42 3.17
C ASP A 46 -17.92 14.90 3.38
N TYR A 47 -16.72 15.27 2.96
CA TYR A 47 -16.33 16.68 2.91
C TYR A 47 -16.97 17.36 1.70
N VAL A 48 -17.63 18.48 1.92
CA VAL A 48 -18.33 19.23 0.86
C VAL A 48 -17.38 19.74 -0.24
N ASN A 49 -16.13 20.02 0.12
CA ASN A 49 -15.09 20.56 -0.77
C ASN A 49 -14.21 19.47 -1.42
N VAL A 50 -14.50 18.16 -1.19
CA VAL A 50 -13.71 17.04 -1.73
C VAL A 50 -14.50 16.28 -2.80
N LYS A 51 -13.87 16.10 -3.96
CA LYS A 51 -14.37 15.20 -5.00
C LYS A 51 -13.56 13.93 -5.07
N TYR A 52 -14.21 12.79 -4.89
CA TYR A 52 -13.58 11.46 -4.91
C TYR A 52 -13.63 10.86 -6.32
N PHE A 53 -12.49 10.34 -6.80
CA PHE A 53 -12.39 9.66 -8.09
C PHE A 53 -11.85 8.24 -7.88
N LYS A 54 -12.74 7.25 -7.95
CA LYS A 54 -12.36 5.83 -7.90
C LYS A 54 -11.89 5.37 -9.28
N LYS A 55 -10.71 5.82 -9.68
CA LYS A 55 -10.15 5.59 -11.02
C LYS A 55 -8.63 5.43 -10.95
N GLU A 56 -8.09 4.67 -11.88
CA GLU A 56 -6.65 4.52 -12.09
C GLU A 56 -6.09 5.78 -12.78
N VAL A 57 -5.00 6.29 -12.21
CA VAL A 57 -4.21 7.36 -12.83
C VAL A 57 -3.22 6.74 -13.81
N VAL A 58 -3.28 7.17 -15.07
CA VAL A 58 -2.41 6.66 -16.14
C VAL A 58 -1.18 7.53 -16.30
N TYR A 59 -1.35 8.84 -16.18
CA TYR A 59 -0.27 9.79 -16.43
C TYR A 59 -0.55 11.14 -15.79
N VAL A 60 0.51 11.85 -15.40
CA VAL A 60 0.45 13.25 -14.98
C VAL A 60 1.36 14.09 -15.86
N SER A 61 0.84 15.24 -16.30
CA SER A 61 1.63 16.25 -16.99
C SER A 61 1.63 17.57 -16.21
N TYR A 62 2.63 18.42 -16.49
CA TYR A 62 2.71 19.78 -15.95
C TYR A 62 2.97 20.75 -17.07
N ARG A 63 2.04 21.68 -17.29
CA ARG A 63 2.15 22.74 -18.31
C ARG A 63 1.44 24.01 -17.83
N HIS A 64 1.97 25.16 -18.15
CA HIS A 64 1.38 26.46 -17.81
C HIS A 64 1.01 26.61 -16.32
N ARG A 65 1.89 26.11 -15.43
CA ARG A 65 1.70 26.09 -13.97
C ARG A 65 0.49 25.27 -13.48
N LEU A 66 -0.01 24.34 -14.30
CA LEU A 66 -1.07 23.42 -13.96
C LEU A 66 -0.61 21.97 -14.11
N PHE A 67 -0.97 21.15 -13.14
CA PHE A 67 -0.93 19.69 -13.26
C PHE A 67 -2.19 19.22 -14.00
N CYS A 68 -2.02 18.28 -14.89
CA CYS A 68 -3.13 17.56 -15.51
C CYS A 68 -2.95 16.07 -15.26
N CYS A 69 -3.90 15.48 -14.56
CA CYS A 69 -3.98 14.05 -14.29
C CYS A 69 -4.90 13.40 -15.31
N TYR A 70 -4.39 12.39 -16.01
CA TYR A 70 -5.13 11.58 -16.98
C TYR A 70 -5.58 10.29 -16.31
N LEU A 71 -6.89 10.06 -16.28
CA LEU A 71 -7.48 8.84 -15.73
C LEU A 71 -7.73 7.81 -16.84
N LYS A 72 -7.74 6.54 -16.49
CA LYS A 72 -7.90 5.40 -17.41
C LYS A 72 -9.20 5.46 -18.24
N ASN A 73 -10.25 6.09 -17.72
CA ASN A 73 -11.51 6.29 -18.44
C ASN A 73 -11.54 7.51 -19.38
N GLY A 74 -10.41 8.19 -19.57
CA GLY A 74 -10.28 9.39 -20.43
C GLY A 74 -10.63 10.71 -19.72
N ASP A 75 -11.05 10.71 -18.47
CA ASP A 75 -11.25 11.94 -17.71
C ASP A 75 -9.91 12.62 -17.40
N GLN A 76 -9.95 13.95 -17.29
CA GLN A 76 -8.81 14.78 -16.94
C GLN A 76 -9.13 15.66 -15.74
N ILE A 77 -8.18 15.76 -14.82
CA ILE A 77 -8.28 16.60 -13.62
C ILE A 77 -7.12 17.60 -13.63
N TYR A 78 -7.44 18.87 -13.51
CA TYR A 78 -6.49 19.96 -13.47
C TYR A 78 -6.38 20.55 -12.08
N SER A 79 -5.16 20.83 -11.62
CA SER A 79 -4.92 21.48 -10.33
C SER A 79 -3.66 22.36 -10.35
N THR A 80 -3.58 23.29 -9.41
CA THR A 80 -2.37 24.09 -9.16
C THR A 80 -1.38 23.37 -8.25
N HIS A 81 -1.87 22.49 -7.36
CA HIS A 81 -1.07 21.70 -6.43
C HIS A 81 -1.29 20.21 -6.66
N LEU A 82 -0.21 19.45 -6.50
CA LEU A 82 -0.23 17.99 -6.61
C LEU A 82 0.42 17.35 -5.40
N VAL A 83 -0.26 16.38 -4.78
CA VAL A 83 0.29 15.55 -3.71
C VAL A 83 0.27 14.10 -4.15
N ILE A 84 1.43 13.46 -4.18
CA ILE A 84 1.58 12.03 -4.47
C ILE A 84 1.66 11.26 -3.16
N ALA A 85 0.67 10.42 -2.91
CA ALA A 85 0.56 9.56 -1.73
C ALA A 85 0.28 8.10 -2.12
N SER A 86 0.77 7.68 -3.29
CA SER A 86 0.46 6.39 -3.91
C SER A 86 1.05 5.17 -3.20
N GLY A 87 2.01 5.37 -2.28
CA GLY A 87 2.60 4.30 -1.49
C GLY A 87 3.46 3.34 -2.31
N LEU A 88 3.39 2.05 -1.96
CA LEU A 88 4.12 0.97 -2.61
C LEU A 88 3.17 0.05 -3.36
N LYS A 89 3.64 -0.50 -4.46
CA LYS A 89 3.09 -1.69 -5.11
C LYS A 89 3.96 -2.89 -4.75
N TYR A 90 3.32 -4.01 -4.50
CA TYR A 90 3.98 -5.27 -4.18
C TYR A 90 3.93 -6.20 -5.38
N GLU A 91 5.00 -6.94 -5.60
CA GLU A 91 4.98 -8.01 -6.59
C GLU A 91 3.98 -9.08 -6.15
N PRO A 92 3.10 -9.55 -7.07
CA PRO A 92 2.18 -10.62 -6.73
C PRO A 92 2.96 -11.93 -6.46
N LEU A 93 2.45 -12.75 -5.56
CA LEU A 93 2.95 -14.12 -5.45
C LEU A 93 2.51 -14.90 -6.70
N MET A 94 3.49 -15.46 -7.41
CA MET A 94 3.28 -16.26 -8.61
C MET A 94 3.49 -17.73 -8.32
N LEU A 95 2.64 -18.56 -8.87
CA LEU A 95 2.79 -20.02 -8.90
C LEU A 95 2.48 -20.51 -10.31
N ASN A 96 3.41 -21.22 -10.93
CA ASN A 96 3.28 -21.70 -12.32
C ASN A 96 2.90 -20.58 -13.33
N ASN A 97 3.47 -19.40 -13.17
CA ASN A 97 3.17 -18.19 -13.95
C ASN A 97 1.77 -17.59 -13.77
N GLU A 98 1.01 -18.05 -12.79
CA GLU A 98 -0.30 -17.49 -12.43
C GLU A 98 -0.22 -16.70 -11.14
N VAL A 99 -0.95 -15.58 -11.07
CA VAL A 99 -1.09 -14.77 -9.84
C VAL A 99 -1.97 -15.51 -8.85
N ILE A 100 -1.45 -15.73 -7.64
CA ILE A 100 -2.24 -16.34 -6.57
C ILE A 100 -3.13 -15.26 -5.93
N PRO A 101 -4.46 -15.43 -5.91
CA PRO A 101 -5.37 -14.55 -5.19
C PRO A 101 -5.29 -14.76 -3.67
N CYS A 102 -5.91 -13.88 -2.91
CA CYS A 102 -5.96 -13.95 -1.43
C CYS A 102 -4.59 -13.89 -0.74
N VAL A 103 -3.61 -13.25 -1.40
CA VAL A 103 -2.27 -13.02 -0.85
C VAL A 103 -2.19 -11.63 -0.28
N PHE A 104 -1.74 -11.52 0.96
CA PHE A 104 -1.45 -10.27 1.65
C PHE A 104 0.06 -10.04 1.71
N ASN A 105 0.50 -8.88 1.26
CA ASN A 105 1.90 -8.44 1.32
C ASN A 105 2.13 -7.37 2.39
N ASN A 106 1.04 -6.88 2.98
CA ASN A 106 1.03 -5.88 4.04
C ASN A 106 0.36 -6.49 5.29
N SER A 107 1.04 -6.38 6.43
CA SER A 107 0.56 -6.90 7.72
C SER A 107 -0.73 -6.23 8.18
N ASP A 108 -0.88 -4.92 7.95
CA ASP A 108 -2.08 -4.20 8.37
C ASP A 108 -3.32 -4.65 7.60
N ASP A 109 -3.16 -4.89 6.29
CA ASP A 109 -4.23 -5.40 5.44
C ASP A 109 -4.62 -6.83 5.86
N LEU A 110 -3.65 -7.70 6.17
CA LEU A 110 -3.91 -9.03 6.72
C LEU A 110 -4.69 -8.95 8.05
N LEU A 111 -4.22 -8.13 8.99
CA LEU A 111 -4.83 -8.00 10.31
C LEU A 111 -6.23 -7.38 10.29
N LYS A 112 -6.52 -6.49 9.32
CA LYS A 112 -7.86 -5.92 9.11
C LYS A 112 -8.84 -6.94 8.51
N ASN A 113 -8.35 -7.86 7.71
CA ASN A 113 -9.16 -8.89 7.04
C ASN A 113 -9.25 -10.21 7.81
N ALA A 114 -8.83 -10.24 9.07
CA ALA A 114 -8.89 -11.44 9.90
C ALA A 114 -10.33 -11.94 10.08
N LYS A 115 -10.58 -13.20 9.67
CA LYS A 115 -11.92 -13.83 9.70
C LYS A 115 -12.03 -14.97 10.70
N ASN A 116 -11.17 -15.05 11.70
CA ASN A 116 -11.09 -16.20 12.63
C ASN A 116 -10.97 -17.57 11.93
N GLN A 117 -10.22 -17.58 10.83
CA GLN A 117 -9.92 -18.78 10.03
C GLN A 117 -8.41 -19.04 10.02
N PRO A 118 -7.94 -20.21 9.56
CA PRO A 118 -6.52 -20.44 9.42
C PRO A 118 -5.86 -19.55 8.36
N VAL A 119 -4.59 -19.20 8.58
CA VAL A 119 -3.76 -18.41 7.67
C VAL A 119 -2.38 -19.04 7.49
N LEU A 120 -1.82 -18.98 6.29
CA LEU A 120 -0.44 -19.35 6.01
C LEU A 120 0.44 -18.07 6.01
N VAL A 121 1.53 -18.10 6.77
CA VAL A 121 2.60 -17.09 6.74
C VAL A 121 3.85 -17.73 6.13
N ILE A 122 4.33 -17.19 5.03
CA ILE A 122 5.59 -17.63 4.42
C ILE A 122 6.73 -16.87 5.09
N TYR A 123 7.62 -17.62 5.73
CA TYR A 123 8.76 -17.07 6.44
C TYR A 123 9.94 -16.83 5.49
N ASN A 124 10.34 -15.60 5.36
CA ASN A 124 11.54 -15.17 4.66
C ASN A 124 12.54 -14.48 5.61
N HIS A 125 12.05 -13.97 6.75
CA HIS A 125 12.87 -13.21 7.71
C HIS A 125 12.26 -13.24 9.12
N ASP A 126 13.05 -12.97 10.16
CA ASP A 126 12.60 -12.93 11.57
C ASP A 126 11.42 -11.99 11.84
N THR A 127 11.22 -10.96 11.00
CA THR A 127 10.04 -10.10 11.06
C THR A 127 8.74 -10.84 10.79
N ASP A 128 8.77 -11.88 9.94
CA ASP A 128 7.60 -12.67 9.59
C ASP A 128 7.18 -13.57 10.74
N ALA A 129 8.16 -14.07 11.52
CA ALA A 129 7.88 -14.79 12.75
C ALA A 129 7.25 -13.90 13.83
N LYS A 130 7.68 -12.62 13.93
CA LYS A 130 7.03 -11.65 14.83
C LYS A 130 5.59 -11.39 14.40
N LEU A 131 5.38 -11.21 13.11
CA LEU A 131 4.05 -11.05 12.54
C LEU A 131 3.17 -12.28 12.81
N ALA A 132 3.69 -13.50 12.66
CA ALA A 132 2.95 -14.73 12.95
C ALA A 132 2.38 -14.73 14.37
N VAL A 133 3.14 -14.24 15.36
CA VAL A 133 2.68 -14.09 16.76
C VAL A 133 1.56 -13.04 16.89
N GLU A 134 1.63 -11.94 16.15
CA GLU A 134 0.56 -10.92 16.14
C GLU A 134 -0.70 -11.44 15.47
N VAL A 135 -0.54 -12.12 14.36
CA VAL A 135 -1.61 -12.73 13.57
C VAL A 135 -2.33 -13.82 14.35
N ALA A 136 -1.60 -14.62 15.16
CA ALA A 136 -2.16 -15.67 16.01
C ALA A 136 -3.18 -15.16 17.04
N LYS A 137 -3.15 -13.87 17.39
CA LYS A 137 -4.16 -13.24 18.26
C LYS A 137 -5.52 -13.06 17.59
N LYS A 138 -5.58 -13.09 16.26
CA LYS A 138 -6.78 -12.78 15.48
C LYS A 138 -7.25 -13.93 14.58
N TYR A 139 -6.37 -14.85 14.26
CA TYR A 139 -6.65 -16.00 13.41
C TYR A 139 -6.75 -17.27 14.25
N LYS A 140 -7.63 -18.19 13.84
CA LYS A 140 -7.85 -19.47 14.53
C LYS A 140 -6.59 -20.32 14.59
N GLN A 141 -5.81 -20.33 13.51
CA GLN A 141 -4.59 -21.11 13.35
C GLN A 141 -3.64 -20.35 12.43
N VAL A 142 -2.37 -20.31 12.77
CA VAL A 142 -1.29 -19.79 11.90
C VAL A 142 -0.38 -20.93 11.52
N TYR A 143 -0.20 -21.16 10.24
CA TYR A 143 0.84 -22.03 9.70
C TYR A 143 2.03 -21.17 9.26
N LEU A 144 3.20 -21.42 9.81
CA LEU A 144 4.44 -20.72 9.43
C LEU A 144 5.30 -21.65 8.58
N CYS A 145 5.35 -21.37 7.28
CA CYS A 145 6.12 -22.17 6.32
C CYS A 145 7.51 -21.55 6.13
N THR A 146 8.59 -22.30 6.40
CA THR A 146 9.95 -21.76 6.45
C THR A 146 10.80 -22.04 5.22
N LYS A 147 10.27 -22.65 4.17
CA LYS A 147 11.06 -23.05 3.00
C LYS A 147 12.40 -23.67 3.41
N GLU A 148 13.52 -23.19 2.85
CA GLU A 148 14.89 -23.61 3.17
C GLU A 148 15.51 -22.82 4.31
N ILE A 149 14.82 -21.82 4.86
CA ILE A 149 15.37 -20.94 5.89
C ILE A 149 15.09 -21.51 7.27
N ALA A 150 16.14 -21.90 7.98
CA ALA A 150 16.03 -22.37 9.36
C ALA A 150 15.66 -21.24 10.32
N LEU A 151 14.76 -21.51 11.26
CA LEU A 151 14.47 -20.61 12.37
C LEU A 151 15.67 -20.55 13.32
N THR A 152 15.99 -19.36 13.81
CA THR A 152 16.94 -19.22 14.91
C THR A 152 16.34 -19.82 16.21
N ASP A 153 17.17 -20.34 17.12
CA ASP A 153 16.70 -20.89 18.41
C ASP A 153 15.84 -19.91 19.20
N LYS A 154 16.18 -18.62 19.13
CA LYS A 154 15.44 -17.55 19.80
C LYS A 154 14.04 -17.40 19.22
N VAL A 155 13.89 -17.50 17.91
CA VAL A 155 12.60 -17.41 17.20
C VAL A 155 11.80 -18.67 17.46
N ALA A 156 12.38 -19.85 17.31
CA ALA A 156 11.72 -21.13 17.58
C ALA A 156 11.13 -21.20 19.00
N LYS A 157 11.93 -20.81 20.03
CA LYS A 157 11.47 -20.73 21.42
C LYS A 157 10.34 -19.73 21.66
N LYS A 158 10.25 -18.66 20.88
CA LYS A 158 9.12 -17.71 20.96
C LYS A 158 7.86 -18.27 20.33
N LEU A 159 7.96 -18.88 19.16
CA LEU A 159 6.85 -19.48 18.45
C LEU A 159 6.24 -20.65 19.23
N ALA A 160 7.07 -21.49 19.86
CA ALA A 160 6.64 -22.62 20.67
C ALA A 160 5.79 -22.23 21.93
N LYS A 161 5.76 -20.96 22.29
CA LYS A 161 4.92 -20.46 23.40
C LYS A 161 3.52 -20.03 22.95
N VAL A 162 3.19 -20.16 21.66
CA VAL A 162 1.92 -19.74 21.08
C VAL A 162 1.23 -20.96 20.51
N ASP A 163 0.20 -21.43 21.18
CA ASP A 163 -0.45 -22.74 20.94
C ASP A 163 -1.05 -22.89 19.53
N ASN A 164 -1.49 -21.79 18.93
CA ASN A 164 -2.12 -21.79 17.61
C ASN A 164 -1.16 -21.41 16.47
N ILE A 165 0.16 -21.60 16.66
CA ILE A 165 1.14 -21.51 15.59
C ILE A 165 1.74 -22.91 15.32
N ALA A 166 1.58 -23.37 14.09
CA ALA A 166 2.23 -24.59 13.63
C ALA A 166 3.36 -24.23 12.64
N VAL A 167 4.59 -24.58 12.98
CA VAL A 167 5.73 -24.40 12.07
C VAL A 167 5.82 -25.58 11.12
N ILE A 168 5.90 -25.30 9.82
CA ILE A 168 6.08 -26.30 8.75
C ILE A 168 7.44 -26.05 8.12
N PRO A 169 8.46 -26.81 8.52
CA PRO A 169 9.81 -26.62 8.02
C PRO A 169 9.97 -27.17 6.60
N ASN A 170 10.89 -26.60 5.84
CA ASN A 170 11.35 -27.07 4.54
C ASN A 170 10.19 -27.36 3.56
N ALA A 171 9.21 -26.48 3.51
CA ALA A 171 8.07 -26.64 2.63
C ALA A 171 7.76 -25.35 1.86
N SER A 172 7.24 -25.47 0.66
CA SER A 172 6.82 -24.38 -0.20
C SER A 172 5.42 -24.64 -0.75
N VAL A 173 4.71 -23.59 -1.13
CA VAL A 173 3.39 -23.70 -1.77
C VAL A 173 3.58 -24.30 -3.16
N SER A 174 2.96 -25.44 -3.42
CA SER A 174 2.98 -26.13 -4.73
C SER A 174 1.69 -25.92 -5.51
N LYS A 175 0.55 -25.78 -4.81
CA LYS A 175 -0.75 -25.55 -5.44
C LYS A 175 -1.70 -24.81 -4.51
N VAL A 176 -2.58 -24.02 -5.12
CA VAL A 176 -3.65 -23.30 -4.44
C VAL A 176 -4.99 -23.81 -4.96
N ILE A 177 -5.91 -24.11 -4.06
CA ILE A 177 -7.26 -24.57 -4.37
C ILE A 177 -8.25 -23.49 -3.97
N LEU A 178 -8.98 -22.99 -4.97
CA LEU A 178 -9.97 -21.94 -4.82
C LEU A 178 -11.38 -22.50 -5.00
N GLU A 179 -12.32 -21.93 -4.27
CA GLU A 179 -13.75 -22.11 -4.48
C GLU A 179 -14.41 -20.75 -4.53
N ASN A 180 -15.09 -20.43 -5.65
CA ASN A 180 -15.69 -19.12 -5.89
C ASN A 180 -14.70 -17.94 -5.62
N GLU A 181 -13.50 -18.05 -6.20
CA GLU A 181 -12.39 -17.08 -6.03
C GLU A 181 -11.89 -16.93 -4.58
N THR A 182 -12.33 -17.77 -3.67
CA THR A 182 -11.93 -17.76 -2.26
C THR A 182 -10.95 -18.90 -2.00
N LEU A 183 -9.85 -18.58 -1.32
CA LEU A 183 -8.86 -19.59 -0.92
C LEU A 183 -9.46 -20.54 0.11
N GLN A 184 -9.41 -21.83 -0.19
CA GLN A 184 -9.88 -22.90 0.71
C GLN A 184 -8.73 -23.75 1.22
N LYS A 185 -7.77 -24.04 0.34
CA LYS A 185 -6.76 -25.05 0.62
C LYS A 185 -5.47 -24.77 -0.13
N ILE A 186 -4.37 -25.15 0.48
CA ILE A 186 -3.04 -25.09 -0.11
C ILE A 186 -2.42 -26.49 -0.05
N GLU A 187 -1.81 -26.93 -1.14
CA GLU A 187 -0.93 -28.09 -1.17
C GLU A 187 0.52 -27.60 -1.10
N LEU A 188 1.32 -28.25 -0.29
CA LEU A 188 2.75 -27.98 -0.18
C LEU A 188 3.54 -28.99 -1.01
N ASP A 189 4.80 -28.68 -1.31
CA ASP A 189 5.71 -29.54 -2.08
C ASP A 189 6.05 -30.86 -1.37
N ASN A 190 5.88 -30.94 -0.06
CA ASN A 190 5.98 -32.18 0.73
C ASN A 190 4.66 -32.99 0.75
N TYR A 191 3.73 -32.69 -0.17
CA TYR A 191 2.40 -33.32 -0.30
C TYR A 191 1.46 -33.13 0.89
N SER A 192 1.83 -32.32 1.88
CA SER A 192 0.89 -31.96 2.94
C SER A 192 -0.11 -30.90 2.46
N THR A 193 -1.29 -30.91 3.09
CA THR A 193 -2.38 -30.03 2.71
C THR A 193 -2.84 -29.21 3.90
N ILE A 194 -3.04 -27.91 3.68
CA ILE A 194 -3.47 -26.95 4.69
C ILE A 194 -4.77 -26.29 4.26
N ASN A 195 -5.78 -26.32 5.13
CA ASN A 195 -6.95 -25.46 4.96
C ASN A 195 -6.61 -24.08 5.48
N CYS A 196 -6.69 -23.05 4.63
CA CYS A 196 -6.50 -21.66 5.04
C CYS A 196 -7.24 -20.69 4.14
N SER A 197 -7.57 -19.53 4.67
CA SER A 197 -8.34 -18.49 3.97
C SER A 197 -7.49 -17.36 3.42
N ALA A 198 -6.22 -17.31 3.82
CA ALA A 198 -5.30 -16.25 3.43
C ALA A 198 -3.85 -16.75 3.43
N ILE A 199 -3.04 -16.12 2.60
CA ILE A 199 -1.58 -16.29 2.56
C ILE A 199 -0.96 -14.93 2.86
N TYR A 200 0.00 -14.89 3.76
CA TYR A 200 0.88 -13.75 3.91
C TYR A 200 2.27 -14.09 3.38
N VAL A 201 2.79 -13.21 2.55
CA VAL A 201 4.18 -13.27 2.09
C VAL A 201 4.72 -11.87 1.89
N LYS A 202 5.89 -11.59 2.43
CA LYS A 202 6.60 -10.36 2.16
C LYS A 202 7.31 -10.48 0.82
N THR A 203 6.73 -9.88 -0.22
CA THR A 203 7.33 -9.79 -1.55
C THR A 203 8.07 -8.48 -1.72
N THR A 204 8.81 -8.35 -2.82
CA THR A 204 9.47 -7.10 -3.21
C THR A 204 8.42 -6.01 -3.38
N ALA A 205 8.71 -4.85 -2.81
CA ALA A 205 7.86 -3.68 -2.92
C ALA A 205 8.59 -2.55 -3.64
N THR A 206 7.92 -1.93 -4.59
CA THR A 206 8.44 -0.77 -5.33
C THR A 206 7.47 0.40 -5.20
N PRO A 207 7.94 1.65 -5.27
CA PRO A 207 7.04 2.81 -5.26
C PRO A 207 6.02 2.75 -6.39
N ALA A 208 4.74 2.99 -6.08
CA ALA A 208 3.64 2.96 -7.05
C ALA A 208 3.54 4.31 -7.78
N ILE A 209 4.53 4.62 -8.62
CA ILE A 209 4.77 5.95 -9.18
C ILE A 209 4.98 5.97 -10.70
N ASP A 210 4.57 4.92 -11.41
CA ASP A 210 4.82 4.80 -12.87
C ASP A 210 4.11 5.90 -13.66
N PHE A 211 3.01 6.44 -13.14
CA PHE A 211 2.23 7.52 -13.75
C PHE A 211 2.89 8.91 -13.64
N ILE A 212 3.95 9.07 -12.81
CA ILE A 212 4.67 10.34 -12.64
C ILE A 212 5.96 10.36 -13.46
N PRO A 213 6.09 11.27 -14.45
CA PRO A 213 7.34 11.44 -15.18
C PRO A 213 8.50 11.95 -14.30
N LYS A 214 9.71 11.47 -14.56
CA LYS A 214 10.94 11.91 -13.87
C LYS A 214 11.22 13.43 -13.98
N LYS A 215 10.71 14.08 -15.02
CA LYS A 215 10.79 15.54 -15.21
C LYS A 215 9.87 16.34 -14.29
N ILE A 216 8.91 15.70 -13.61
CA ILE A 216 8.04 16.31 -12.60
C ILE A 216 8.63 16.09 -11.22
N ILE A 217 8.92 14.85 -10.85
CA ILE A 217 9.68 14.51 -9.65
C ILE A 217 10.77 13.49 -10.05
N PRO A 218 12.06 13.79 -9.79
CA PRO A 218 13.13 12.85 -10.06
C PRO A 218 13.01 11.60 -9.17
N ARG A 219 13.81 10.58 -9.46
CA ARG A 219 13.88 9.35 -8.67
C ARG A 219 15.31 9.15 -8.21
N ASN A 220 15.45 8.74 -6.95
CA ASN A 220 16.74 8.33 -6.41
C ASN A 220 17.19 6.97 -7.00
N THR A 221 18.39 6.53 -6.62
CA THR A 221 19.00 5.26 -7.08
C THR A 221 18.20 4.02 -6.70
N LEU A 222 17.36 4.10 -5.66
CA LEU A 222 16.48 3.01 -5.21
C LEU A 222 15.08 3.07 -5.84
N GLY A 223 14.82 4.02 -6.76
CA GLY A 223 13.55 4.14 -7.47
C GLY A 223 12.47 4.94 -6.74
N TYR A 224 12.73 5.46 -5.54
CA TYR A 224 11.79 6.32 -4.80
C TYR A 224 11.77 7.73 -5.36
N LEU A 225 10.66 8.46 -5.16
CA LEU A 225 10.57 9.88 -5.50
C LEU A 225 11.60 10.67 -4.68
N ASP A 226 12.40 11.48 -5.39
CA ASP A 226 13.44 12.32 -4.81
C ASP A 226 12.88 13.73 -4.61
N VAL A 227 12.71 14.10 -3.36
CA VAL A 227 12.11 15.36 -2.94
C VAL A 227 12.98 16.08 -1.90
N SER A 228 12.75 17.36 -1.75
CA SER A 228 13.38 18.17 -0.70
C SER A 228 12.96 17.72 0.71
N ASP A 229 13.60 18.26 1.73
CA ASP A 229 13.22 18.05 3.15
C ASP A 229 11.77 18.52 3.45
N LYS A 230 11.19 19.36 2.59
CA LYS A 230 9.80 19.80 2.65
C LYS A 230 8.85 18.88 1.84
N CYS A 231 9.34 17.72 1.38
CA CYS A 231 8.60 16.80 0.52
C CYS A 231 8.16 17.37 -0.84
N GLU A 232 8.73 18.49 -1.27
CA GLU A 232 8.43 19.13 -2.54
C GLU A 232 9.45 18.72 -3.61
N SER A 233 8.99 18.60 -4.85
CA SER A 233 9.85 18.35 -6.00
C SER A 233 10.87 19.47 -6.20
N ASN A 234 12.14 19.10 -6.42
CA ASN A 234 13.19 20.06 -6.76
C ASN A 234 13.09 20.60 -8.20
N LEU A 235 12.21 20.02 -9.04
CA LEU A 235 12.05 20.39 -10.46
C LEU A 235 10.79 21.20 -10.73
N VAL A 236 9.71 20.90 -10.04
CA VAL A 236 8.39 21.49 -10.29
C VAL A 236 7.80 21.97 -8.98
N PRO A 237 7.52 23.27 -8.81
CA PRO A 237 6.95 23.80 -7.59
C PRO A 237 5.52 23.31 -7.39
N LYS A 238 5.06 23.28 -6.12
CA LYS A 238 3.72 22.85 -5.72
C LYS A 238 3.41 21.38 -6.02
N CYS A 239 4.45 20.58 -6.20
CA CYS A 239 4.38 19.14 -6.41
C CYS A 239 5.03 18.43 -5.23
N PHE A 240 4.23 17.76 -4.39
CA PHE A 240 4.66 17.12 -3.17
C PHE A 240 4.54 15.62 -3.27
N ALA A 241 5.40 14.88 -2.54
CA ALA A 241 5.28 13.44 -2.37
C ALA A 241 5.41 13.06 -0.89
N ILE A 242 4.57 12.13 -0.43
CA ILE A 242 4.46 11.72 0.97
C ILE A 242 4.25 10.22 1.12
N GLY A 243 4.52 9.72 2.31
CA GLY A 243 4.32 8.30 2.61
C GLY A 243 5.41 7.41 1.99
N SER A 244 5.09 6.14 1.79
CA SER A 244 6.08 5.13 1.39
C SER A 244 6.59 5.26 -0.05
N CYS A 245 6.12 6.21 -0.85
CA CYS A 245 6.69 6.50 -2.18
C CYS A 245 7.97 7.35 -2.12
N ILE A 246 8.32 7.90 -0.94
CA ILE A 246 9.58 8.58 -0.67
C ILE A 246 10.39 7.84 0.40
N PRO A 247 11.73 7.97 0.43
CA PRO A 247 12.53 7.42 1.50
C PRO A 247 12.35 8.21 2.80
N LYS A 248 12.33 7.52 3.96
CA LYS A 248 12.35 8.14 5.30
C LYS A 248 11.22 9.14 5.60
N TYR A 249 10.00 8.85 5.17
CA TYR A 249 8.84 9.68 5.50
C TYR A 249 8.58 9.75 7.03
N THR A 250 8.24 10.93 7.53
CA THR A 250 7.90 11.20 8.93
C THR A 250 6.63 12.05 9.05
N LYS A 251 5.96 12.00 10.22
CA LYS A 251 4.78 12.88 10.48
C LYS A 251 5.13 14.37 10.48
N THR A 252 6.36 14.73 10.82
CA THR A 252 6.83 16.14 10.78
C THR A 252 6.83 16.66 9.35
N MET A 253 7.27 15.84 8.39
CA MET A 253 7.26 16.17 6.97
C MET A 253 5.83 16.41 6.45
N GLU A 254 4.87 15.64 6.91
CA GLU A 254 3.45 15.83 6.58
C GLU A 254 2.94 17.21 7.01
N GLN A 255 3.28 17.65 8.23
CA GLN A 255 2.90 18.97 8.73
C GLN A 255 3.53 20.11 7.90
N GLN A 256 4.76 19.92 7.44
CA GLN A 256 5.44 20.88 6.56
C GLN A 256 4.75 21.00 5.20
N VAL A 257 4.31 19.88 4.62
CA VAL A 257 3.56 19.87 3.35
C VAL A 257 2.24 20.62 3.51
N ILE A 258 1.47 20.32 4.55
CA ILE A 258 0.20 21.00 4.81
C ILE A 258 0.40 22.51 4.97
N LYS A 259 1.38 22.91 5.79
CA LYS A 259 1.71 24.32 5.99
C LYS A 259 2.14 24.99 4.69
N GLY A 260 2.96 24.33 3.88
CA GLY A 260 3.41 24.84 2.57
C GLY A 260 2.25 25.03 1.60
N ILE A 261 1.33 24.07 1.52
CA ILE A 261 0.13 24.16 0.67
C ILE A 261 -0.78 25.30 1.15
N LEU A 262 -1.13 25.33 2.43
CA LEU A 262 -2.07 26.33 2.98
C LEU A 262 -1.54 27.77 2.92
N SER A 263 -0.22 27.97 2.79
CA SER A 263 0.34 29.32 2.63
C SER A 263 0.03 29.96 1.27
N ASP A 264 -0.47 29.19 0.32
CA ASP A 264 -0.82 29.64 -1.03
C ASP A 264 -2.31 30.01 -1.18
N PHE A 265 -3.13 29.77 -0.13
CA PHE A 265 -4.56 30.03 -0.06
C PHE A 265 -4.91 30.91 1.15
#